data_dd7c2df040a6d8392b925c74da279f52
#
_entry.id   dd7c2df040a6d8392b925c74da279f52
#
_cell.length_a   1.000
_cell.length_b   1.000
_cell.length_c   1.000
_cell.angle_alpha   90.00
_cell.angle_beta   90.00
_cell.angle_gamma   90.00
#
_symmetry.space_group_name_H-M   'P 1'
#
loop_
_entity.id
_entity.type
_entity.pdbx_description
1 polymer ?
#
loop_
_entity_poly.entity_id
_entity_poly.type
_entity_poly.pdbx_seq_one_letter_code
_entity_poly.pdbx_strand_id
1 'polypeptide(L)'
;IMDNIQKANYFYKVIESRSFSEFPDVKSSCLSILDYLMIAGRDQEVTFYFDELREKVDERVNDNDFILSVFYLTRSDVQVLEQSFSAWHSLSGFRKKVKKELVNKMIKSKEFSHPFSGEQLTEKEFYDAVIPYFVVTQFFLDHKNDKI
;
A
#
# COMPACT_ATOMS: atom_id res chain seq x y z
N ILE A 1 -11.18 12.22 -18.64
CA ILE A 1 -12.54 12.37 -18.10
C ILE A 1 -12.91 11.10 -17.36
N MET A 2 -13.25 11.26 -16.11
CA MET A 2 -13.80 10.17 -15.32
C MET A 2 -15.20 9.85 -15.82
N ASP A 3 -15.48 8.61 -16.14
CA ASP A 3 -16.80 8.23 -16.61
C ASP A 3 -17.83 8.20 -15.46
N ASN A 4 -19.11 8.04 -15.79
CA ASN A 4 -20.18 8.05 -14.80
C ASN A 4 -20.10 6.87 -13.82
N ILE A 5 -19.52 5.76 -14.24
CA ILE A 5 -19.36 4.59 -13.39
C ILE A 5 -18.34 4.88 -12.28
N GLN A 6 -17.19 5.46 -12.64
CA GLN A 6 -16.16 5.83 -11.66
C GLN A 6 -16.69 6.87 -10.68
N LYS A 7 -17.37 7.91 -11.17
CA LYS A 7 -17.95 8.95 -10.31
C LYS A 7 -18.96 8.41 -9.31
N ALA A 8 -19.68 7.34 -9.65
CA ALA A 8 -20.65 6.71 -8.77
C ALA A 8 -20.07 5.64 -7.86
N ASN A 9 -18.77 5.35 -7.98
CA ASN A 9 -18.12 4.32 -7.19
C ASN A 9 -17.85 4.79 -5.76
N TYR A 10 -18.03 3.89 -4.79
CA TYR A 10 -17.85 4.17 -3.37
C TYR A 10 -16.48 4.75 -3.05
N PHE A 11 -15.42 4.14 -3.57
CA PHE A 11 -14.05 4.54 -3.22
C PHE A 11 -13.70 5.92 -3.77
N TYR A 12 -14.12 6.23 -4.98
CA TYR A 12 -13.93 7.56 -5.55
C TYR A 12 -14.68 8.61 -4.73
N LYS A 13 -15.90 8.32 -4.32
CA LYS A 13 -16.68 9.24 -3.49
C LYS A 13 -16.05 9.49 -2.13
N VAL A 14 -15.54 8.44 -1.49
CA VAL A 14 -14.85 8.58 -0.20
C VAL A 14 -13.67 9.53 -0.34
N ILE A 15 -12.83 9.35 -1.35
CA ILE A 15 -11.66 10.19 -1.55
C ILE A 15 -12.06 11.61 -1.95
N GLU A 16 -13.00 11.77 -2.87
CA GLU A 16 -13.42 13.09 -3.35
C GLU A 16 -14.17 13.90 -2.30
N SER A 17 -14.86 13.23 -1.37
CA SER A 17 -15.59 13.92 -0.31
C SER A 17 -14.69 14.46 0.80
N ARG A 18 -13.43 14.02 0.86
CA ARG A 18 -12.49 14.45 1.89
C ARG A 18 -11.85 15.78 1.52
N SER A 19 -11.60 16.61 2.53
CA SER A 19 -10.89 17.86 2.34
C SER A 19 -9.39 17.62 2.38
N PHE A 20 -8.71 17.97 1.29
CA PHE A 20 -7.25 17.91 1.18
C PHE A 20 -6.68 19.32 0.95
N SER A 21 -7.29 20.33 1.59
CA SER A 21 -6.93 21.73 1.35
C SER A 21 -5.46 22.04 1.55
N GLU A 22 -4.81 21.35 2.50
CA GLU A 22 -3.38 21.52 2.77
C GLU A 22 -2.50 20.60 1.92
N PHE A 23 -3.09 19.57 1.31
CA PHE A 23 -2.36 18.55 0.57
C PHE A 23 -3.10 18.17 -0.72
N PRO A 24 -3.24 19.13 -1.68
CA PRO A 24 -4.02 18.87 -2.89
C PRO A 24 -3.43 17.74 -3.73
N ASP A 25 -2.10 17.57 -3.72
CA ASP A 25 -1.44 16.51 -4.48
C ASP A 25 -1.69 15.13 -3.90
N VAL A 26 -2.00 15.02 -2.61
CA VAL A 26 -2.38 13.75 -1.99
C VAL A 26 -3.70 13.26 -2.56
N LYS A 27 -4.67 14.13 -2.70
CA LYS A 27 -5.97 13.76 -3.29
C LYS A 27 -5.81 13.26 -4.73
N SER A 28 -5.11 14.02 -5.57
CA SER A 28 -4.90 13.63 -6.96
C SER A 28 -4.12 12.34 -7.10
N SER A 29 -3.13 12.13 -6.24
CA SER A 29 -2.33 10.90 -6.21
C SER A 29 -3.17 9.70 -5.78
N CYS A 30 -4.01 9.85 -4.76
CA CYS A 30 -4.94 8.79 -4.35
C CYS A 30 -5.84 8.37 -5.50
N LEU A 31 -6.38 9.33 -6.25
CA LEU A 31 -7.24 9.03 -7.39
C LEU A 31 -6.49 8.33 -8.50
N SER A 32 -5.25 8.75 -8.79
CA SER A 32 -4.42 8.10 -9.81
C SER A 32 -4.08 6.66 -9.43
N ILE A 33 -3.73 6.43 -8.17
CA ILE A 33 -3.44 5.07 -7.67
C ILE A 33 -4.71 4.23 -7.72
N LEU A 34 -5.84 4.79 -7.31
CA LEU A 34 -7.12 4.08 -7.35
C LEU A 34 -7.49 3.66 -8.77
N ASP A 35 -7.31 4.54 -9.76
CA ASP A 35 -7.54 4.21 -11.17
C ASP A 35 -6.73 2.98 -11.58
N TYR A 36 -5.47 2.94 -11.20
CA TYR A 36 -4.62 1.79 -11.50
C TYR A 36 -5.12 0.52 -10.81
N LEU A 37 -5.47 0.61 -9.53
CA LEU A 37 -5.89 -0.54 -8.73
C LEU A 37 -7.24 -1.10 -9.17
N MET A 38 -8.12 -0.26 -9.73
CA MET A 38 -9.40 -0.75 -10.27
C MET A 38 -9.19 -1.79 -11.37
N ILE A 39 -8.09 -1.69 -12.09
CA ILE A 39 -7.74 -2.62 -13.17
C ILE A 39 -6.77 -3.69 -12.69
N ALA A 40 -5.69 -3.29 -12.02
CA ALA A 40 -4.61 -4.19 -11.64
C ALA A 40 -4.88 -4.98 -10.37
N GLY A 41 -5.72 -4.46 -9.47
CA GLY A 41 -6.04 -5.09 -8.19
C GLY A 41 -7.10 -6.16 -8.32
N ARG A 42 -6.79 -7.25 -8.98
CA ARG A 42 -7.75 -8.32 -9.32
C ARG A 42 -8.02 -9.27 -8.16
N ASP A 43 -7.01 -9.51 -7.32
CA ASP A 43 -7.11 -10.38 -6.16
C ASP A 43 -6.00 -10.02 -5.16
N GLN A 44 -6.00 -10.67 -4.00
CA GLN A 44 -5.04 -10.38 -2.94
C GLN A 44 -3.67 -11.02 -3.15
N GLU A 45 -3.49 -11.82 -4.19
CA GLU A 45 -2.19 -12.38 -4.53
C GLU A 45 -1.34 -11.42 -5.36
N VAL A 46 -1.97 -10.43 -5.99
CA VAL A 46 -1.24 -9.38 -6.70
C VAL A 46 -0.60 -8.46 -5.70
N THR A 47 0.72 -8.31 -5.77
CA THR A 47 1.49 -7.46 -4.87
C THR A 47 1.87 -6.15 -5.55
N PHE A 48 1.84 -5.06 -4.80
CA PHE A 48 2.19 -3.73 -5.29
C PHE A 48 3.31 -3.16 -4.44
N TYR A 49 4.40 -2.75 -5.07
CA TYR A 49 5.53 -2.13 -4.39
C TYR A 49 5.49 -0.61 -4.59
N PHE A 50 6.18 0.12 -3.71
CA PHE A 50 6.22 1.58 -3.80
C PHE A 50 6.67 2.08 -5.17
N ASP A 51 7.70 1.48 -5.76
CA ASP A 51 8.21 1.91 -7.06
C ASP A 51 7.18 1.81 -8.16
N GLU A 52 6.43 0.72 -8.17
CA GLU A 52 5.35 0.50 -9.13
C GLU A 52 4.24 1.54 -8.98
N LEU A 53 3.80 1.77 -7.75
CA LEU A 53 2.75 2.75 -7.47
C LEU A 53 3.23 4.16 -7.78
N ARG A 54 4.51 4.45 -7.54
CA ARG A 54 5.08 5.76 -7.83
C ARG A 54 4.97 6.11 -9.32
N GLU A 55 5.14 5.14 -10.20
CA GLU A 55 5.01 5.33 -11.64
C GLU A 55 3.60 5.73 -12.08
N LYS A 56 2.60 5.44 -11.27
CA LYS A 56 1.20 5.75 -11.58
C LYS A 56 0.77 7.15 -11.14
N VAL A 57 1.64 7.85 -10.45
CA VAL A 57 1.40 9.20 -9.94
C VAL A 57 2.22 10.19 -10.76
N ASP A 58 1.69 11.39 -10.96
CA ASP A 58 2.40 12.46 -11.68
C ASP A 58 3.79 12.68 -11.06
N GLU A 59 4.82 12.76 -11.91
CA GLU A 59 6.20 12.92 -11.46
C GLU A 59 6.45 14.23 -10.71
N ARG A 60 5.59 15.22 -10.89
CA ARG A 60 5.68 16.51 -10.19
C ARG A 60 5.25 16.43 -8.73
N VAL A 61 4.53 15.38 -8.35
CA VAL A 61 4.16 15.14 -6.96
C VAL A 61 5.43 14.75 -6.19
N ASN A 62 5.68 15.39 -5.05
CA ASN A 62 6.86 15.06 -4.26
C ASN A 62 6.70 13.70 -3.56
N ASP A 63 7.81 13.12 -3.13
CA ASP A 63 7.82 11.79 -2.54
C ASP A 63 7.01 11.71 -1.26
N ASN A 64 7.03 12.75 -0.41
CA ASN A 64 6.25 12.77 0.82
C ASN A 64 4.75 12.68 0.53
N ASP A 65 4.26 13.46 -0.43
CA ASP A 65 2.84 13.46 -0.80
C ASP A 65 2.44 12.12 -1.43
N PHE A 66 3.33 11.53 -2.22
CA PHE A 66 3.11 10.19 -2.75
C PHE A 66 2.96 9.16 -1.63
N ILE A 67 3.90 9.15 -0.67
CA ILE A 67 3.87 8.21 0.45
C ILE A 67 2.60 8.40 1.28
N LEU A 68 2.24 9.65 1.57
CA LEU A 68 1.00 9.96 2.29
C LEU A 68 -0.23 9.41 1.54
N SER A 69 -0.22 9.49 0.21
CA SER A 69 -1.32 8.98 -0.61
C SER A 69 -1.47 7.46 -0.48
N VAL A 70 -0.36 6.73 -0.54
CA VAL A 70 -0.39 5.28 -0.38
C VAL A 70 -0.95 4.90 0.98
N PHE A 71 -0.45 5.53 2.06
CA PHE A 71 -0.93 5.24 3.41
C PHE A 71 -2.35 5.71 3.66
N TYR A 72 -2.78 6.79 3.00
CA TYR A 72 -4.18 7.21 3.06
C TYR A 72 -5.11 6.09 2.57
N LEU A 73 -4.71 5.39 1.50
CA LEU A 73 -5.50 4.29 0.96
C LEU A 73 -5.53 3.05 1.87
N THR A 74 -4.67 3.00 2.90
CA THR A 74 -4.67 1.91 3.89
C THR A 74 -5.52 2.21 5.12
N ARG A 75 -6.05 3.42 5.27
CA ARG A 75 -6.83 3.80 6.46
C ARG A 75 -8.06 2.92 6.62
N SER A 76 -8.43 2.66 7.87
CA SER A 76 -9.59 1.83 8.20
C SER A 76 -10.91 2.38 7.65
N ASP A 77 -10.98 3.69 7.41
CA ASP A 77 -12.16 4.33 6.84
C ASP A 77 -12.09 4.49 5.31
N VAL A 78 -11.07 3.95 4.67
CA VAL A 78 -10.91 3.94 3.21
C VAL A 78 -10.83 2.50 2.69
N GLN A 79 -9.94 1.69 3.24
CA GLN A 79 -9.83 0.25 3.02
C GLN A 79 -9.62 -0.18 1.56
N VAL A 80 -8.75 0.52 0.84
CA VAL A 80 -8.38 0.11 -0.52
C VAL A 80 -7.18 -0.83 -0.49
N LEU A 81 -6.15 -0.48 0.27
CA LEU A 81 -4.91 -1.24 0.38
C LEU A 81 -4.65 -1.67 1.82
N GLU A 82 -3.91 -2.75 1.97
CA GLU A 82 -3.30 -3.10 3.24
C GLU A 82 -1.81 -3.35 3.04
N GLN A 83 -1.01 -2.93 4.02
CA GLN A 83 0.44 -3.11 4.00
C GLN A 83 0.80 -4.48 4.53
N SER A 84 1.74 -5.13 3.84
CA SER A 84 2.34 -6.38 4.26
C SER A 84 3.87 -6.26 4.14
N PHE A 85 4.57 -7.27 4.64
CA PHE A 85 6.03 -7.32 4.59
C PHE A 85 6.49 -8.69 4.09
N SER A 86 7.60 -8.71 3.38
CA SER A 86 8.22 -9.96 2.94
C SER A 86 9.72 -9.96 3.22
N ALA A 87 10.27 -11.15 3.37
CA ALA A 87 11.71 -11.36 3.49
C ALA A 87 12.09 -12.64 2.77
N TRP A 88 13.36 -12.75 2.40
CA TRP A 88 13.86 -13.96 1.75
C TRP A 88 13.83 -15.14 2.72
N HIS A 89 13.31 -16.26 2.25
CA HIS A 89 13.25 -17.51 3.00
C HIS A 89 14.19 -18.51 2.32
N SER A 90 15.37 -18.72 2.89
CA SER A 90 16.43 -19.49 2.25
C SER A 90 16.07 -20.96 2.03
N LEU A 91 15.29 -21.55 2.92
CA LEU A 91 14.88 -22.94 2.77
C LEU A 91 13.96 -23.17 1.58
N SER A 92 13.07 -22.22 1.29
CA SER A 92 12.16 -22.33 0.16
C SER A 92 12.72 -21.73 -1.12
N GLY A 93 13.72 -20.85 -1.02
CA GLY A 93 14.32 -20.20 -2.17
C GLY A 93 13.49 -19.08 -2.76
N PHE A 94 12.55 -18.50 -2.01
CA PHE A 94 11.75 -17.35 -2.44
C PHE A 94 11.37 -16.48 -1.24
N ARG A 95 10.81 -15.30 -1.53
CA ARG A 95 10.35 -14.39 -0.49
C ARG A 95 9.03 -14.87 0.08
N LYS A 96 8.89 -14.73 1.41
CA LYS A 96 7.66 -15.09 2.11
C LYS A 96 7.16 -13.92 2.95
N LYS A 97 5.86 -13.91 3.19
CA LYS A 97 5.21 -12.92 4.04
C LYS A 97 5.74 -13.02 5.47
N VAL A 98 6.04 -11.85 6.05
CA VAL A 98 6.45 -11.72 7.45
C VAL A 98 5.25 -11.16 8.21
N LYS A 99 4.99 -11.69 9.40
CA LYS A 99 3.90 -11.21 10.26
C LYS A 99 4.13 -9.74 10.61
N LYS A 100 3.13 -8.92 10.38
CA LYS A 100 3.18 -7.47 10.63
C LYS A 100 3.49 -7.17 12.10
N GLU A 101 2.93 -7.95 13.01
CA GLU A 101 3.14 -7.80 14.45
C GLU A 101 4.60 -7.99 14.81
N LEU A 102 5.28 -8.95 14.17
CA LEU A 102 6.71 -9.19 14.38
C LEU A 102 7.55 -8.01 13.91
N VAL A 103 7.24 -7.47 12.72
CA VAL A 103 7.93 -6.29 12.18
C VAL A 103 7.76 -5.10 13.13
N ASN A 104 6.53 -4.84 13.55
CA ASN A 104 6.22 -3.72 14.45
C ASN A 104 6.94 -3.87 15.80
N LYS A 105 7.02 -5.09 16.33
CA LYS A 105 7.73 -5.37 17.58
C LYS A 105 9.21 -5.06 17.46
N MET A 106 9.85 -5.47 16.38
CA MET A 106 11.27 -5.20 16.15
C MET A 106 11.55 -3.71 16.00
N ILE A 107 10.71 -3.00 15.25
CA ILE A 107 10.86 -1.55 15.07
C ILE A 107 10.71 -0.83 16.40
N LYS A 108 9.74 -1.23 17.21
CA LYS A 108 9.47 -0.60 18.50
C LYS A 108 10.58 -0.86 19.52
N SER A 109 11.07 -2.10 19.58
CA SER A 109 12.12 -2.50 20.56
C SER A 109 13.53 -2.11 20.12
N LYS A 110 13.73 -1.79 18.85
CA LYS A 110 15.04 -1.54 18.24
C LYS A 110 15.98 -2.77 18.30
N GLU A 111 15.40 -3.96 18.44
CA GLU A 111 16.14 -5.22 18.41
C GLU A 111 15.80 -5.95 17.12
N PHE A 112 16.72 -5.93 16.16
CA PHE A 112 16.46 -6.42 14.81
C PHE A 112 17.09 -7.79 14.57
N SER A 113 16.30 -8.69 13.98
CA SER A 113 16.77 -9.99 13.52
C SER A 113 16.08 -10.36 12.22
N HIS A 114 16.70 -11.25 11.46
CA HIS A 114 16.06 -11.75 10.24
C HIS A 114 14.84 -12.60 10.62
N PRO A 115 13.65 -12.32 10.04
CA PRO A 115 12.40 -12.98 10.47
C PRO A 115 12.39 -14.50 10.36
N PHE A 116 13.17 -15.07 9.45
CA PHE A 116 13.16 -16.51 9.22
C PHE A 116 14.41 -17.21 9.71
N SER A 117 15.58 -16.61 9.57
CA SER A 117 16.83 -17.23 10.01
C SER A 117 17.18 -16.94 11.47
N GLY A 118 16.62 -15.87 12.03
CA GLY A 118 16.95 -15.41 13.38
C GLY A 118 18.30 -14.71 13.49
N GLU A 119 19.01 -14.52 12.37
CA GLU A 119 20.30 -13.82 12.37
C GLU A 119 20.11 -12.39 12.87
N GLN A 120 20.97 -11.96 13.82
CA GLN A 120 20.93 -10.60 14.33
C GLN A 120 21.35 -9.63 13.23
N LEU A 121 20.57 -8.57 13.06
CA LEU A 121 20.78 -7.57 12.01
C LEU A 121 20.95 -6.18 12.62
N THR A 122 21.69 -5.32 11.92
CA THR A 122 21.64 -3.88 12.19
C THR A 122 20.30 -3.33 11.68
N GLU A 123 19.95 -2.12 12.12
CA GLU A 123 18.73 -1.47 11.64
C GLU A 123 18.71 -1.35 10.12
N LYS A 124 19.83 -0.94 9.53
CA LYS A 124 19.93 -0.83 8.07
C LYS A 124 19.75 -2.17 7.37
N GLU A 125 20.41 -3.21 7.89
CA GLU A 125 20.29 -4.57 7.34
C GLU A 125 18.85 -5.06 7.41
N PHE A 126 18.15 -4.75 8.51
CA PHE A 126 16.74 -5.12 8.67
C PHE A 126 15.87 -4.47 7.62
N TYR A 127 16.02 -3.15 7.41
CA TYR A 127 15.22 -2.44 6.40
C TYR A 127 15.58 -2.85 4.96
N ASP A 128 16.78 -3.36 4.72
CA ASP A 128 17.15 -3.92 3.44
C ASP A 128 16.56 -5.33 3.23
N ALA A 129 16.42 -6.09 4.32
CA ALA A 129 15.96 -7.48 4.27
C ALA A 129 14.43 -7.61 4.29
N VAL A 130 13.74 -6.76 5.03
CA VAL A 130 12.27 -6.81 5.19
C VAL A 130 11.65 -5.71 4.34
N ILE A 131 10.98 -6.12 3.27
CA ILE A 131 10.46 -5.20 2.26
C ILE A 131 8.96 -5.03 2.42
N PRO A 132 8.46 -3.79 2.54
CA PRO A 132 7.02 -3.54 2.54
C PRO A 132 6.44 -3.70 1.14
N TYR A 133 5.22 -4.20 1.08
CA TYR A 133 4.42 -4.24 -0.14
C TYR A 133 2.95 -4.06 0.22
N PHE A 134 2.13 -3.87 -0.79
CA PHE A 134 0.71 -3.63 -0.59
C PHE A 134 -0.11 -4.64 -1.39
N VAL A 135 -1.26 -4.99 -0.86
CA VAL A 135 -2.27 -5.78 -1.57
C VAL A 135 -3.60 -5.06 -1.43
N VAL A 136 -4.50 -5.26 -2.38
CA VAL A 136 -5.86 -4.74 -2.22
C VAL A 136 -6.57 -5.51 -1.12
N THR A 137 -7.44 -4.82 -0.39
CA THR A 137 -8.20 -5.47 0.69
C THR A 137 -9.33 -6.31 0.11
N GLN A 138 -9.83 -7.25 0.90
CA GLN A 138 -11.02 -8.01 0.51
C GLN A 138 -12.23 -7.07 0.38
N PHE A 139 -12.32 -6.07 1.24
CA PHE A 139 -13.38 -5.06 1.16
C PHE A 139 -13.35 -4.35 -0.20
N PHE A 140 -12.17 -3.96 -0.67
CA PHE A 140 -12.03 -3.34 -1.99
C PHE A 140 -12.50 -4.29 -3.10
N LEU A 141 -12.08 -5.55 -3.05
CA LEU A 141 -12.48 -6.55 -4.05
C LEU A 141 -13.98 -6.78 -4.07
N ASP A 142 -14.59 -6.80 -2.88
CA ASP A 142 -16.03 -7.03 -2.75
C ASP A 142 -16.87 -5.86 -3.26
N HIS A 143 -16.34 -4.64 -3.19
CA HIS A 143 -17.11 -3.41 -3.43
C HIS A 143 -16.60 -2.53 -4.57
N LYS A 144 -15.49 -2.89 -5.21
CA LYS A 144 -14.88 -2.02 -6.23
C LYS A 144 -15.78 -1.74 -7.44
N ASN A 145 -16.74 -2.60 -7.69
CA ASN A 145 -17.68 -2.44 -8.78
C ASN A 145 -19.05 -1.92 -8.34
N ASP A 146 -19.21 -1.65 -7.04
CA ASP A 146 -20.47 -1.18 -6.51
C ASP A 146 -20.69 0.28 -6.88
N LYS A 147 -21.92 0.60 -7.23
CA LYS A 147 -22.37 1.96 -7.44
C LYS A 147 -23.11 2.46 -6.20
N ILE A 148 -22.96 3.73 -5.93
CA ILE A 148 -23.68 4.39 -4.85
C ILE A 148 -24.91 5.08 -5.43
#